data_6a2e1164e215a53f8fcb533c41aaf1e6
#
_entry.id   6a2e1164e215a53f8fcb533c41aaf1e6
#
_cell.length_a   1.000
_cell.length_b   1.000
_cell.length_c   1.000
_cell.angle_alpha   90.00
_cell.angle_beta   90.00
_cell.angle_gamma   90.00
#
_symmetry.space_group_name_H-M   'P 1'
#
loop_
_entity.id
_entity.type
_entity.pdbx_description
1 polymer ?
#
loop_
_entity_poly.entity_id
_entity_poly.type
_entity_poly.pdbx_seq_one_letter_code
_entity_poly.pdbx_strand_id
1 'polypeptide(L)'
;LAWSIVDETNKVLASGTEQFPAVEYYGRKYIEPNIHMPSNLPADKVNVKLKLTLTESGVTLSQNEYGLLVARKEWNIGQVTASKKILLLDKDHMKVTLDFLDIACQTVPSIKELLNAKQKANLCIISGLKECTDEEARLLREYQSKGGRILFLNSKEAAQKVYPEYITGWIIPTEGDIVVMERYDAPVFDGIGALELRYFNNNKREIPLACHATLKANRNENVTELAGQMRIHAYIDGGKPEDRIQKIESMRGLTLLQIKDGKGTATVSTLCTEKADTDPIAGK
;
A
#
# COMPACT_ATOMS: atom_id res chain seq x y z
N LEU A 1 3.04 11.77 -30.50
CA LEU A 1 2.95 12.19 -29.10
C LEU A 1 4.33 12.60 -28.62
N ALA A 2 4.47 13.84 -28.18
CA ALA A 2 5.65 14.32 -27.45
C ALA A 2 5.37 14.23 -25.96
N TRP A 3 6.37 13.83 -25.18
CA TRP A 3 6.30 13.79 -23.72
C TRP A 3 7.54 14.42 -23.10
N SER A 4 7.35 15.03 -21.93
CA SER A 4 8.45 15.50 -21.10
C SER A 4 8.14 15.35 -19.62
N ILE A 5 9.16 15.02 -18.84
CA ILE A 5 9.11 15.01 -17.39
C ILE A 5 9.89 16.23 -16.91
N VAL A 6 9.22 17.08 -16.15
CA VAL A 6 9.81 18.33 -15.63
C VAL A 6 9.71 18.36 -14.10
N ASP A 7 10.70 18.96 -13.44
CA ASP A 7 10.65 19.21 -12.00
C ASP A 7 9.76 20.44 -11.68
N GLU A 8 9.65 20.76 -10.40
CA GLU A 8 8.86 21.91 -9.92
C GLU A 8 9.36 23.25 -10.45
N THR A 9 10.61 23.33 -10.91
CA THR A 9 11.18 24.53 -11.55
C THR A 9 10.95 24.58 -13.07
N ASN A 10 10.24 23.60 -13.64
CA ASN A 10 10.07 23.34 -15.07
C ASN A 10 11.35 22.94 -15.81
N LYS A 11 12.40 22.52 -15.11
CA LYS A 11 13.57 21.94 -15.73
C LYS A 11 13.22 20.56 -16.26
N VAL A 12 13.54 20.30 -17.53
CA VAL A 12 13.32 18.99 -18.17
C VAL A 12 14.31 17.98 -17.61
N LEU A 13 13.80 16.89 -17.06
CA LEU A 13 14.58 15.75 -16.56
C LEU A 13 14.69 14.64 -17.61
N ALA A 14 13.60 14.41 -18.35
CA ALA A 14 13.54 13.47 -19.46
C ALA A 14 12.51 13.92 -20.49
N SER A 15 12.72 13.56 -21.76
CA SER A 15 11.75 13.86 -22.82
C SER A 15 11.89 12.88 -23.98
N GLY A 16 10.84 12.73 -24.75
CA GLY A 16 10.84 11.90 -25.93
C GLY A 16 9.63 12.13 -26.82
N THR A 17 9.61 11.40 -27.93
CA THR A 17 8.51 11.41 -28.88
C THR A 17 8.17 10.00 -29.28
N GLU A 18 6.88 9.70 -29.37
CA GLU A 18 6.35 8.41 -29.80
C GLU A 18 5.41 8.59 -30.97
N GLN A 19 5.47 7.64 -31.92
CA GLN A 19 4.49 7.54 -32.97
C GLN A 19 3.18 7.02 -32.37
N PHE A 20 2.13 7.84 -32.44
CA PHE A 20 0.82 7.40 -31.98
C PHE A 20 0.05 6.80 -33.16
N PRO A 21 -0.39 5.55 -33.08
CA PRO A 21 -1.12 4.92 -34.19
C PRO A 21 -2.48 5.57 -34.40
N ALA A 22 -3.02 5.49 -35.59
CA ALA A 22 -4.38 5.93 -35.86
C ALA A 22 -5.38 5.21 -34.92
N VAL A 23 -6.32 5.97 -34.39
CA VAL A 23 -7.36 5.44 -33.49
C VAL A 23 -8.70 5.55 -34.21
N GLU A 24 -9.38 4.41 -34.34
CA GLU A 24 -10.73 4.37 -34.89
C GLU A 24 -11.74 5.05 -33.96
N TYR A 25 -12.85 5.45 -34.50
CA TYR A 25 -13.95 6.05 -33.71
C TYR A 25 -14.36 5.11 -32.58
N TYR A 26 -14.41 5.61 -31.33
CA TYR A 26 -14.55 4.85 -30.09
C TYR A 26 -13.42 3.86 -29.76
N GLY A 27 -12.36 3.81 -30.56
CA GLY A 27 -11.20 2.98 -30.29
C GLY A 27 -10.34 3.51 -29.14
N ARG A 28 -9.53 2.63 -28.55
CA ARG A 28 -8.51 2.96 -27.56
C ARG A 28 -7.18 2.38 -27.99
N LYS A 29 -6.11 3.15 -27.89
CA LYS A 29 -4.74 2.70 -28.13
C LYS A 29 -3.88 3.12 -26.95
N TYR A 30 -2.94 2.26 -26.60
CA TYR A 30 -1.97 2.49 -25.54
C TYR A 30 -0.58 2.44 -26.13
N ILE A 31 0.30 3.30 -25.66
CA ILE A 31 1.74 3.24 -25.89
C ILE A 31 2.45 3.16 -24.55
N GLU A 32 3.57 2.49 -24.50
CA GLU A 32 4.36 2.26 -23.29
C GLU A 32 5.81 2.72 -23.56
N PRO A 33 6.08 4.03 -23.45
CA PRO A 33 7.43 4.55 -23.64
C PRO A 33 8.36 4.04 -22.55
N ASN A 34 9.58 3.66 -22.93
CA ASN A 34 10.62 3.34 -21.96
C ASN A 34 11.32 4.63 -21.54
N ILE A 35 11.01 5.12 -20.34
CA ILE A 35 11.50 6.39 -19.83
C ILE A 35 12.70 6.16 -18.90
N HIS A 36 13.86 6.62 -19.32
CA HIS A 36 15.07 6.60 -18.50
C HIS A 36 15.20 7.91 -17.71
N MET A 37 15.08 7.83 -16.40
CA MET A 37 15.30 8.96 -15.51
C MET A 37 16.80 9.17 -15.26
N PRO A 38 17.28 10.43 -15.14
CA PRO A 38 18.66 10.70 -14.83
C PRO A 38 19.02 10.21 -13.42
N SER A 39 20.21 9.65 -13.27
CA SER A 39 20.70 9.17 -11.95
C SER A 39 20.97 10.31 -10.95
N ASN A 40 21.20 11.53 -11.44
CA ASN A 40 21.51 12.71 -10.64
C ASN A 40 20.27 13.55 -10.30
N LEU A 41 19.24 12.93 -9.76
CA LEU A 41 18.08 13.65 -9.24
C LEU A 41 18.52 14.66 -8.16
N PRO A 42 17.85 15.83 -8.05
CA PRO A 42 18.20 16.87 -7.07
C PRO A 42 17.97 16.42 -5.61
N ALA A 43 17.15 15.40 -5.39
CA ALA A 43 16.89 14.80 -4.09
C ALA A 43 16.56 13.31 -4.25
N ASP A 44 16.52 12.55 -3.14
CA ASP A 44 16.18 11.12 -3.17
C ASP A 44 14.73 10.88 -3.60
N LYS A 45 13.87 11.88 -3.39
CA LYS A 45 12.47 11.92 -3.86
C LYS A 45 12.19 13.28 -4.51
N VAL A 46 11.57 13.28 -5.68
CA VAL A 46 11.22 14.49 -6.43
C VAL A 46 9.79 14.37 -6.97
N ASN A 47 8.96 15.38 -6.69
CA ASN A 47 7.70 15.52 -7.38
C ASN A 47 7.96 16.11 -8.77
N VAL A 48 7.40 15.51 -9.78
CA VAL A 48 7.59 15.91 -11.18
C VAL A 48 6.25 15.97 -11.90
N LYS A 49 6.24 16.58 -13.06
CA LYS A 49 5.09 16.65 -13.94
C LYS A 49 5.42 15.96 -15.26
N LEU A 50 4.59 15.01 -15.66
CA LEU A 50 4.56 14.47 -17.01
C LEU A 50 3.69 15.38 -17.87
N LYS A 51 4.30 16.04 -18.85
CA LYS A 51 3.59 16.83 -19.86
C LYS A 51 3.48 16.03 -21.14
N LEU A 52 2.28 15.94 -21.68
CA LEU A 52 1.97 15.23 -22.93
C LEU A 52 1.42 16.22 -23.94
N THR A 53 1.90 16.13 -25.19
CA THR A 53 1.37 16.92 -26.31
C THR A 53 1.15 16.00 -27.52
N LEU A 54 -0.10 15.86 -27.93
CA LEU A 54 -0.47 15.13 -29.13
C LEU A 54 -0.58 16.10 -30.30
N THR A 55 0.14 15.82 -31.39
CA THR A 55 0.11 16.64 -32.61
C THR A 55 -0.20 15.78 -33.82
N GLU A 56 -0.93 16.34 -34.78
CA GLU A 56 -1.16 15.77 -36.10
C GLU A 56 -0.86 16.84 -37.15
N SER A 57 -0.03 16.49 -38.11
CA SER A 57 0.36 17.44 -39.23
C SER A 57 0.79 18.82 -38.73
N GLY A 58 1.49 18.87 -37.59
CA GLY A 58 1.97 20.11 -36.99
C GLY A 58 0.94 20.89 -36.14
N VAL A 59 -0.31 20.39 -36.06
CA VAL A 59 -1.37 20.99 -35.24
C VAL A 59 -1.46 20.25 -33.89
N THR A 60 -1.47 20.97 -32.80
CA THR A 60 -1.70 20.41 -31.46
C THR A 60 -3.15 20.02 -31.30
N LEU A 61 -3.41 18.73 -31.11
CA LEU A 61 -4.74 18.17 -30.87
C LEU A 61 -5.11 18.15 -29.38
N SER A 62 -4.14 17.85 -28.51
CA SER A 62 -4.38 17.73 -27.07
C SER A 62 -3.10 17.97 -26.28
N GLN A 63 -3.27 18.54 -25.09
CA GLN A 63 -2.22 18.68 -24.08
C GLN A 63 -2.75 18.24 -22.73
N ASN A 64 -1.94 17.46 -22.00
CA ASN A 64 -2.27 17.02 -20.65
C ASN A 64 -1.04 17.11 -19.75
N GLU A 65 -1.28 17.27 -18.45
CA GLU A 65 -0.26 17.31 -17.43
C GLU A 65 -0.67 16.40 -16.26
N TYR A 66 0.26 15.57 -15.80
CA TYR A 66 0.05 14.63 -14.70
C TYR A 66 1.16 14.78 -13.66
N GLY A 67 0.80 14.85 -12.38
CA GLY A 67 1.77 14.78 -11.30
C GLY A 67 2.28 13.34 -11.16
N LEU A 68 3.59 13.19 -10.96
CA LEU A 68 4.27 11.93 -10.70
C LEU A 68 5.26 12.07 -9.55
N LEU A 69 5.56 10.97 -8.90
CA LEU A 69 6.64 10.85 -7.93
C LEU A 69 7.79 10.07 -8.58
N VAL A 70 9.00 10.61 -8.49
CA VAL A 70 10.24 9.90 -8.85
C VAL A 70 11.10 9.81 -7.61
N ALA A 71 11.48 8.59 -7.25
CA ALA A 71 12.33 8.34 -6.09
C ALA A 71 13.51 7.45 -6.45
N ARG A 72 14.64 7.63 -5.75
CA ARG A 72 15.76 6.71 -5.79
C ARG A 72 15.47 5.48 -4.94
N LYS A 73 16.19 4.38 -5.21
CA LYS A 73 16.08 3.16 -4.41
C LYS A 73 16.39 3.43 -2.93
N GLU A 74 17.34 4.30 -2.65
CA GLU A 74 17.78 4.68 -1.29
C GLU A 74 16.64 5.33 -0.48
N TRP A 75 15.71 6.01 -1.14
CA TRP A 75 14.52 6.54 -0.46
C TRP A 75 13.59 5.44 0.04
N ASN A 76 13.51 4.32 -0.69
CA ASN A 76 12.68 3.15 -0.34
C ASN A 76 13.22 2.40 0.88
N ILE A 77 14.52 2.31 1.01
CA ILE A 77 15.16 1.49 2.03
C ILE A 77 14.82 2.07 3.38
N GLY A 78 13.91 1.40 4.09
CA GLY A 78 13.59 1.72 5.48
C GLY A 78 14.83 1.52 6.35
N GLN A 79 15.04 2.39 7.34
CA GLN A 79 16.12 2.23 8.33
C GLN A 79 15.77 1.08 9.31
N VAL A 80 15.71 -0.15 8.82
CA VAL A 80 15.67 -1.30 9.71
C VAL A 80 17.07 -1.50 10.25
N THR A 81 17.28 -1.14 11.52
CA THR A 81 18.55 -1.39 12.19
C THR A 81 18.89 -2.88 12.12
N ALA A 82 20.05 -3.21 11.56
CA ALA A 82 20.56 -4.56 11.29
C ALA A 82 20.57 -5.53 12.49
N SER A 83 20.33 -5.04 13.70
CA SER A 83 20.32 -5.81 14.95
C SER A 83 18.98 -6.45 15.30
N LYS A 84 17.91 -6.21 14.53
CA LYS A 84 16.58 -6.72 14.87
C LYS A 84 16.32 -8.07 14.21
N LYS A 85 16.02 -9.08 15.02
CA LYS A 85 15.63 -10.40 14.53
C LYS A 85 14.17 -10.38 14.07
N ILE A 86 13.97 -10.57 12.77
CA ILE A 86 12.65 -10.67 12.14
C ILE A 86 12.40 -12.11 11.72
N LEU A 87 11.27 -12.67 12.11
CA LEU A 87 10.77 -13.95 11.64
C LEU A 87 9.63 -13.75 10.67
N LEU A 88 9.63 -14.50 9.58
CA LEU A 88 8.63 -14.42 8.51
C LEU A 88 7.96 -15.77 8.29
N LEU A 89 6.65 -15.83 8.47
CA LEU A 89 5.80 -16.88 7.91
C LEU A 89 5.26 -16.37 6.56
N ASP A 90 5.80 -16.92 5.48
CA ASP A 90 5.56 -16.44 4.10
C ASP A 90 4.68 -17.41 3.31
N LYS A 91 3.53 -16.94 2.85
CA LYS A 91 2.58 -17.69 2.01
C LYS A 91 2.25 -16.98 0.68
N ASP A 92 2.85 -15.80 0.43
CA ASP A 92 2.59 -14.98 -0.77
C ASP A 92 3.87 -14.33 -1.35
N HIS A 93 5.03 -14.93 -1.09
CA HIS A 93 6.33 -14.49 -1.62
C HIS A 93 6.82 -13.12 -1.11
N MET A 94 6.39 -12.69 0.06
CA MET A 94 6.83 -11.44 0.69
C MET A 94 8.35 -11.40 0.94
N LYS A 95 9.00 -12.57 1.06
CA LYS A 95 10.47 -12.66 1.18
C LYS A 95 11.20 -11.94 0.05
N VAL A 96 10.69 -12.02 -1.18
CA VAL A 96 11.27 -11.33 -2.35
C VAL A 96 11.24 -9.81 -2.15
N THR A 97 10.12 -9.29 -1.68
CA THR A 97 9.96 -7.86 -1.38
C THR A 97 10.90 -7.41 -0.26
N LEU A 98 10.99 -8.20 0.83
CA LEU A 98 11.88 -7.87 1.96
C LEU A 98 13.35 -7.91 1.55
N ASP A 99 13.75 -8.86 0.69
CA ASP A 99 15.12 -8.94 0.15
C ASP A 99 15.43 -7.74 -0.76
N PHE A 100 14.49 -7.32 -1.58
CA PHE A 100 14.65 -6.12 -2.41
C PHE A 100 14.87 -4.87 -1.54
N LEU A 101 14.24 -4.80 -0.37
CA LEU A 101 14.35 -3.71 0.60
C LEU A 101 15.55 -3.85 1.55
N ASP A 102 16.41 -4.84 1.33
CA ASP A 102 17.55 -5.17 2.22
C ASP A 102 17.12 -5.46 3.68
N ILE A 103 15.89 -5.93 3.89
CA ILE A 103 15.35 -6.30 5.20
C ILE A 103 15.67 -7.78 5.50
N ALA A 104 16.68 -8.00 6.33
CA ALA A 104 17.06 -9.35 6.74
C ALA A 104 15.97 -10.00 7.60
N CYS A 105 15.46 -11.15 7.18
CA CYS A 105 14.51 -11.96 7.94
C CYS A 105 14.78 -13.47 7.80
N GLN A 106 14.36 -14.22 8.80
CA GLN A 106 14.41 -15.68 8.79
C GLN A 106 13.01 -16.24 8.49
N THR A 107 12.87 -16.97 7.39
CA THR A 107 11.62 -17.66 7.06
C THR A 107 11.41 -18.87 7.93
N VAL A 108 10.18 -19.07 8.39
CA VAL A 108 9.74 -20.25 9.17
C VAL A 108 8.49 -20.87 8.53
N PRO A 109 8.31 -22.20 8.60
CA PRO A 109 7.25 -22.89 7.88
C PRO A 109 5.87 -22.83 8.56
N SER A 110 5.82 -22.52 9.87
CA SER A 110 4.59 -22.60 10.66
C SER A 110 4.52 -21.55 11.77
N ILE A 111 3.31 -21.28 12.23
CA ILE A 111 3.05 -20.40 13.40
C ILE A 111 3.74 -20.97 14.65
N LYS A 112 3.74 -22.27 14.83
CA LYS A 112 4.38 -22.93 15.98
C LYS A 112 5.89 -22.63 16.02
N GLU A 113 6.56 -22.66 14.88
CA GLU A 113 7.98 -22.29 14.79
C GLU A 113 8.20 -20.78 14.91
N LEU A 114 7.30 -19.98 14.34
CA LEU A 114 7.32 -18.52 14.47
C LEU A 114 7.32 -18.08 15.95
N LEU A 115 6.53 -18.77 16.78
CA LEU A 115 6.32 -18.43 18.19
C LEU A 115 7.26 -19.18 19.15
N ASN A 116 8.18 -19.96 18.62
CA ASN A 116 9.12 -20.70 19.47
C ASN A 116 9.94 -19.73 20.32
N ALA A 117 9.77 -19.83 21.65
CA ALA A 117 10.40 -18.94 22.64
C ALA A 117 11.94 -18.87 22.53
N LYS A 118 12.59 -19.92 22.00
CA LYS A 118 14.05 -19.94 21.76
C LYS A 118 14.49 -18.92 20.70
N GLN A 119 13.57 -18.47 19.86
CA GLN A 119 13.90 -17.59 18.74
C GLN A 119 13.91 -16.10 19.11
N LYS A 120 13.25 -15.65 20.18
CA LYS A 120 13.18 -14.24 20.66
C LYS A 120 13.19 -13.21 19.53
N ALA A 121 12.16 -13.26 18.68
CA ALA A 121 12.03 -12.30 17.58
C ALA A 121 11.67 -10.90 18.10
N ASN A 122 12.18 -9.87 17.45
CA ASN A 122 11.73 -8.49 17.68
C ASN A 122 10.41 -8.21 16.97
N LEU A 123 10.18 -8.90 15.82
CA LEU A 123 8.99 -8.79 15.01
C LEU A 123 8.70 -10.14 14.36
N CYS A 124 7.44 -10.57 14.42
CA CYS A 124 6.92 -11.69 13.64
C CYS A 124 6.07 -11.16 12.50
N ILE A 125 6.43 -11.46 11.26
CA ILE A 125 5.65 -11.12 10.06
C ILE A 125 4.90 -12.37 9.61
N ILE A 126 3.61 -12.23 9.37
CA ILE A 126 2.72 -13.25 8.80
C ILE A 126 2.17 -12.69 7.50
N SER A 127 2.58 -13.25 6.37
CA SER A 127 2.20 -12.77 5.05
C SER A 127 1.44 -13.81 4.25
N GLY A 128 0.30 -13.40 3.68
CA GLY A 128 -0.54 -14.21 2.80
C GLY A 128 -1.26 -15.38 3.49
N LEU A 129 -1.32 -15.43 4.83
CA LEU A 129 -1.97 -16.51 5.55
C LEU A 129 -3.49 -16.36 5.52
N LYS A 130 -4.18 -17.29 4.85
CA LYS A 130 -5.64 -17.29 4.71
C LYS A 130 -6.34 -18.08 5.80
N GLU A 131 -5.74 -19.16 6.28
CA GLU A 131 -6.33 -20.06 7.27
C GLU A 131 -5.47 -20.10 8.53
N CYS A 132 -6.13 -20.11 9.66
CA CYS A 132 -5.53 -20.20 10.98
C CYS A 132 -6.44 -21.04 11.87
N THR A 133 -5.88 -22.06 12.52
CA THR A 133 -6.64 -22.89 13.46
C THR A 133 -6.92 -22.13 14.77
N ASP A 134 -7.89 -22.59 15.55
CA ASP A 134 -8.20 -22.00 16.86
C ASP A 134 -7.00 -22.04 17.81
N GLU A 135 -6.24 -23.11 17.77
CA GLU A 135 -5.02 -23.25 18.57
C GLU A 135 -3.94 -22.25 18.13
N GLU A 136 -3.71 -22.08 16.83
CA GLU A 136 -2.76 -21.11 16.31
C GLU A 136 -3.19 -19.66 16.63
N ALA A 137 -4.48 -19.36 16.53
CA ALA A 137 -5.01 -18.06 16.91
C ALA A 137 -4.78 -17.77 18.40
N ARG A 138 -5.04 -18.77 19.27
CA ARG A 138 -4.79 -18.68 20.69
C ARG A 138 -3.29 -18.44 20.99
N LEU A 139 -2.40 -19.16 20.33
CA LEU A 139 -0.95 -19.01 20.50
C LEU A 139 -0.45 -17.63 20.06
N LEU A 140 -0.96 -17.09 18.96
CA LEU A 140 -0.63 -15.74 18.48
C LEU A 140 -1.08 -14.66 19.48
N ARG A 141 -2.28 -14.79 20.04
CA ARG A 141 -2.76 -13.86 21.07
C ARG A 141 -1.92 -13.95 22.35
N GLU A 142 -1.61 -15.14 22.79
CA GLU A 142 -0.76 -15.37 23.95
C GLU A 142 0.64 -14.77 23.76
N TYR A 143 1.23 -14.93 22.58
CA TYR A 143 2.51 -14.30 22.24
C TYR A 143 2.43 -12.78 22.32
N GLN A 144 1.40 -12.17 21.70
CA GLN A 144 1.20 -10.72 21.76
C GLN A 144 0.98 -10.24 23.21
N SER A 145 0.12 -10.89 23.97
CA SER A 145 -0.21 -10.45 25.34
C SER A 145 1.04 -10.40 26.25
N LYS A 146 2.03 -11.26 25.96
CA LYS A 146 3.33 -11.30 26.65
C LYS A 146 4.34 -10.25 26.15
N GLY A 147 3.97 -9.40 25.20
CA GLY A 147 4.83 -8.33 24.66
C GLY A 147 5.35 -8.59 23.26
N GLY A 148 4.88 -9.65 22.59
CA GLY A 148 5.21 -9.93 21.19
C GLY A 148 4.69 -8.89 20.23
N ARG A 149 5.40 -8.69 19.12
CA ARG A 149 4.96 -7.82 18.02
C ARG A 149 4.68 -8.66 16.80
N ILE A 150 3.50 -8.49 16.22
CA ILE A 150 3.05 -9.22 15.03
C ILE A 150 2.67 -8.21 13.96
N LEU A 151 3.09 -8.48 12.71
CA LEU A 151 2.65 -7.76 11.52
C LEU A 151 1.96 -8.75 10.57
N PHE A 152 0.68 -8.56 10.36
CA PHE A 152 -0.10 -9.28 9.35
C PHE A 152 -0.08 -8.48 8.06
N LEU A 153 0.50 -9.04 7.00
CA LEU A 153 0.51 -8.51 5.65
C LEU A 153 -0.39 -9.38 4.78
N ASN A 154 -1.39 -8.79 4.14
CA ASN A 154 -2.34 -9.50 3.28
C ASN A 154 -2.91 -10.82 3.90
N SER A 155 -3.09 -10.83 5.21
CA SER A 155 -3.51 -11.98 6.02
C SER A 155 -4.77 -11.65 6.82
N LYS A 156 -5.75 -11.01 6.18
CA LYS A 156 -6.97 -10.51 6.82
C LYS A 156 -7.82 -11.60 7.45
N GLU A 157 -7.88 -12.78 6.82
CA GLU A 157 -8.63 -13.94 7.32
C GLU A 157 -8.03 -14.44 8.64
N ALA A 158 -6.70 -14.62 8.67
CA ALA A 158 -5.99 -15.04 9.87
C ALA A 158 -6.08 -13.95 10.95
N ALA A 159 -5.92 -12.67 10.60
CA ALA A 159 -6.03 -11.57 11.54
C ALA A 159 -7.43 -11.49 12.17
N GLN A 160 -8.50 -11.67 11.40
CA GLN A 160 -9.87 -11.73 11.92
C GLN A 160 -10.07 -12.94 12.85
N LYS A 161 -9.52 -14.10 12.49
CA LYS A 161 -9.59 -15.30 13.33
C LYS A 161 -8.90 -15.12 14.68
N VAL A 162 -7.77 -14.40 14.68
CA VAL A 162 -7.02 -14.08 15.91
C VAL A 162 -7.74 -13.01 16.74
N TYR A 163 -8.38 -12.02 16.10
CA TYR A 163 -8.98 -10.84 16.72
C TYR A 163 -10.45 -10.62 16.32
N PRO A 164 -11.35 -11.59 16.50
CA PRO A 164 -12.72 -11.49 16.00
C PRO A 164 -13.55 -10.37 16.68
N GLU A 165 -13.20 -9.98 17.89
CA GLU A 165 -13.83 -8.87 18.59
C GLU A 165 -13.40 -7.49 18.07
N TYR A 166 -12.23 -7.40 17.41
CA TYR A 166 -11.69 -6.15 16.85
C TYR A 166 -11.93 -6.05 15.36
N ILE A 167 -11.80 -7.16 14.62
CA ILE A 167 -12.00 -7.22 13.16
C ILE A 167 -13.27 -8.02 12.87
N THR A 168 -14.35 -7.34 12.53
CA THR A 168 -15.67 -7.96 12.32
C THR A 168 -15.91 -8.45 10.90
N GLY A 169 -15.07 -8.06 9.95
CA GLY A 169 -15.16 -8.47 8.55
C GLY A 169 -14.26 -7.66 7.63
N TRP A 170 -14.41 -7.87 6.35
CA TRP A 170 -13.74 -7.11 5.30
C TRP A 170 -14.57 -7.01 4.03
N ILE A 171 -14.17 -6.08 3.14
CA ILE A 171 -14.75 -5.92 1.80
C ILE A 171 -13.60 -5.95 0.80
N ILE A 172 -13.77 -6.68 -0.29
CA ILE A 172 -12.82 -6.64 -1.41
C ILE A 172 -13.13 -5.40 -2.27
N PRO A 173 -12.17 -4.49 -2.47
CA PRO A 173 -12.39 -3.32 -3.29
C PRO A 173 -12.53 -3.72 -4.77
N THR A 174 -13.44 -3.06 -5.47
CA THR A 174 -13.69 -3.25 -6.91
C THR A 174 -13.38 -2.02 -7.74
N GLU A 175 -12.99 -0.92 -7.09
CA GLU A 175 -12.71 0.36 -7.72
C GLU A 175 -11.37 0.90 -7.19
N GLY A 176 -10.71 1.72 -8.02
CA GLY A 176 -9.48 2.39 -7.64
C GLY A 176 -9.75 3.43 -6.55
N ASP A 177 -9.19 3.20 -5.41
CA ASP A 177 -9.43 4.01 -4.22
C ASP A 177 -8.12 4.63 -3.71
N ILE A 178 -8.27 5.71 -2.99
CA ILE A 178 -7.16 6.45 -2.39
C ILE A 178 -7.05 6.05 -0.92
N VAL A 179 -5.85 5.72 -0.48
CA VAL A 179 -5.55 5.53 0.95
C VAL A 179 -5.51 6.89 1.65
N VAL A 180 -6.20 6.96 2.78
CA VAL A 180 -6.25 8.15 3.63
C VAL A 180 -5.60 7.83 4.97
N MET A 181 -4.68 8.68 5.41
CA MET A 181 -4.11 8.59 6.76
C MET A 181 -5.16 8.99 7.78
N GLU A 182 -5.37 8.16 8.80
CA GLU A 182 -6.20 8.48 9.95
C GLU A 182 -5.37 9.11 11.10
N ARG A 183 -4.08 8.80 11.13
CA ARG A 183 -3.12 9.28 12.13
C ARG A 183 -1.84 9.75 11.44
N TYR A 184 -1.77 11.03 11.11
CA TYR A 184 -0.62 11.66 10.45
C TYR A 184 0.66 11.64 11.30
N ASP A 185 0.52 11.54 12.61
CA ASP A 185 1.59 11.50 13.59
C ASP A 185 2.12 10.08 13.88
N ALA A 186 1.54 9.07 13.25
CA ALA A 186 1.96 7.71 13.49
C ALA A 186 3.32 7.42 12.85
N PRO A 187 4.28 6.82 13.59
CA PRO A 187 5.63 6.55 13.07
C PRO A 187 5.69 5.67 11.81
N VAL A 188 4.63 4.89 11.55
CA VAL A 188 4.52 4.07 10.33
C VAL A 188 4.45 4.93 9.05
N PHE A 189 4.12 6.21 9.17
CA PHE A 189 4.07 7.15 8.04
C PHE A 189 5.28 8.09 8.00
N ASP A 190 6.33 7.81 8.76
CA ASP A 190 7.51 8.66 8.75
C ASP A 190 8.14 8.71 7.34
N GLY A 191 8.23 9.93 6.78
CA GLY A 191 8.68 10.18 5.40
C GLY A 191 7.64 9.91 4.31
N ILE A 192 6.38 9.55 4.65
CA ILE A 192 5.26 9.42 3.71
C ILE A 192 4.20 10.46 4.05
N GLY A 193 3.80 11.27 3.08
CA GLY A 193 2.71 12.23 3.22
C GLY A 193 1.43 11.79 2.49
N ALA A 194 0.35 12.54 2.70
CA ALA A 194 -0.93 12.28 2.03
C ALA A 194 -0.81 12.39 0.50
N LEU A 195 0.16 13.17 -0.01
CA LEU A 195 0.39 13.31 -1.44
C LEU A 195 0.97 12.04 -2.03
N GLU A 196 1.92 11.40 -1.35
CA GLU A 196 2.55 10.15 -1.78
C GLU A 196 1.50 9.02 -1.85
N LEU A 197 0.62 8.93 -0.87
CA LEU A 197 -0.43 7.89 -0.85
C LEU A 197 -1.42 7.99 -2.02
N ARG A 198 -1.51 9.13 -2.72
CA ARG A 198 -2.31 9.26 -3.95
C ARG A 198 -1.73 8.44 -5.11
N TYR A 199 -0.44 8.21 -5.12
CA TYR A 199 0.24 7.44 -6.17
C TYR A 199 0.39 5.97 -5.80
N PHE A 200 0.10 5.61 -4.55
CA PHE A 200 0.24 4.25 -4.07
C PHE A 200 -0.89 3.36 -4.57
N ASN A 201 -0.56 2.36 -5.39
CA ASN A 201 -1.50 1.35 -5.86
C ASN A 201 -0.76 0.13 -6.42
N ASN A 202 -1.50 -0.89 -6.85
CA ASN A 202 -0.95 -2.13 -7.40
C ASN A 202 -0.52 -2.05 -8.87
N ASN A 203 -0.48 -0.87 -9.46
CA ASN A 203 -0.08 -0.60 -10.86
C ASN A 203 -0.86 -1.41 -11.92
N LYS A 204 -2.06 -1.88 -11.60
CA LYS A 204 -2.91 -2.53 -12.59
C LYS A 204 -3.57 -1.50 -13.49
N ARG A 205 -3.49 -1.74 -14.82
CA ARG A 205 -4.00 -0.81 -15.83
C ARG A 205 -5.51 -0.60 -15.76
N GLU A 206 -6.27 -1.66 -15.51
CA GLU A 206 -7.73 -1.61 -15.55
C GLU A 206 -8.32 -1.00 -14.28
N ILE A 207 -7.89 -1.51 -13.13
CA ILE A 207 -8.37 -1.07 -11.82
C ILE A 207 -7.15 -1.01 -10.89
N PRO A 208 -6.54 0.17 -10.73
CA PRO A 208 -5.49 0.34 -9.73
C PRO A 208 -6.11 0.28 -8.32
N LEU A 209 -5.61 -0.62 -7.50
CA LEU A 209 -6.05 -0.80 -6.12
C LEU A 209 -4.90 -0.49 -5.16
N ALA A 210 -5.16 0.26 -4.13
CA ALA A 210 -4.20 0.54 -3.07
C ALA A 210 -4.16 -0.55 -1.99
N CYS A 211 -5.22 -1.37 -1.90
CA CYS A 211 -5.29 -2.44 -0.92
C CYS A 211 -6.03 -3.68 -1.46
N HIS A 212 -5.71 -4.83 -0.90
CA HIS A 212 -6.38 -6.10 -1.21
C HIS A 212 -7.75 -6.24 -0.55
N ALA A 213 -7.97 -5.54 0.55
CA ALA A 213 -9.24 -5.50 1.25
C ALA A 213 -9.34 -4.26 2.12
N THR A 214 -10.56 -3.86 2.46
CA THR A 214 -10.83 -2.92 3.54
C THR A 214 -11.42 -3.66 4.73
N LEU A 215 -10.88 -3.44 5.91
CA LEU A 215 -11.27 -4.09 7.15
C LEU A 215 -12.41 -3.32 7.82
N LYS A 216 -13.36 -4.05 8.38
CA LYS A 216 -14.36 -3.53 9.31
C LYS A 216 -13.85 -3.78 10.72
N ALA A 217 -13.63 -2.72 11.49
CA ALA A 217 -13.13 -2.83 12.85
C ALA A 217 -14.11 -2.24 13.87
N ASN A 218 -14.18 -2.87 15.04
CA ASN A 218 -14.85 -2.29 16.20
C ASN A 218 -13.94 -1.22 16.81
N ARG A 219 -14.44 0.01 16.86
CA ARG A 219 -13.72 1.12 17.49
C ARG A 219 -13.74 0.97 19.01
N ASN A 220 -12.56 0.84 19.59
CA ASN A 220 -12.36 0.83 21.04
C ASN A 220 -10.93 1.30 21.38
N GLU A 221 -10.60 1.40 22.65
CA GLU A 221 -9.29 1.89 23.13
C GLU A 221 -8.09 1.01 22.73
N ASN A 222 -8.33 -0.26 22.37
CA ASN A 222 -7.30 -1.19 21.96
C ASN A 222 -6.99 -1.13 20.47
N VAL A 223 -7.84 -0.47 19.67
CA VAL A 223 -7.69 -0.36 18.22
C VAL A 223 -7.29 1.05 17.83
N THR A 224 -6.12 1.16 17.20
CA THR A 224 -5.66 2.40 16.57
C THR A 224 -5.84 2.30 15.07
N GLU A 225 -6.72 3.12 14.50
CA GLU A 225 -6.91 3.27 13.06
C GLU A 225 -5.76 4.10 12.51
N LEU A 226 -4.95 3.52 11.61
CA LEU A 226 -3.77 4.17 11.05
C LEU A 226 -4.04 4.71 9.65
N ALA A 227 -4.62 3.89 8.79
CA ALA A 227 -5.05 4.29 7.45
C ALA A 227 -6.36 3.61 7.07
N GLY A 228 -7.13 4.32 6.27
CA GLY A 228 -8.39 3.83 5.74
C GLY A 228 -8.51 4.10 4.25
N GLN A 229 -9.55 3.57 3.68
CA GLN A 229 -9.94 3.79 2.31
C GLN A 229 -11.41 4.18 2.26
N MET A 230 -11.74 5.22 1.49
CA MET A 230 -13.11 5.60 1.23
C MET A 230 -13.48 5.20 -0.20
N ARG A 231 -14.53 4.41 -0.34
CA ARG A 231 -15.16 4.19 -1.64
C ARG A 231 -16.00 5.40 -1.99
N ILE A 232 -15.63 6.07 -3.06
CA ILE A 232 -16.46 7.12 -3.64
C ILE A 232 -17.31 6.46 -4.71
N HIS A 233 -18.55 6.11 -4.37
CA HIS A 233 -19.53 5.84 -5.40
C HIS A 233 -20.01 7.16 -5.99
N ALA A 234 -19.80 7.34 -7.29
CA ALA A 234 -20.27 8.51 -8.03
C ALA A 234 -21.81 8.64 -8.03
N TYR A 235 -22.53 7.57 -7.67
CA TYR A 235 -23.97 7.49 -7.57
C TYR A 235 -24.42 7.12 -6.16
N ILE A 236 -24.63 8.13 -5.33
CA ILE A 236 -25.49 7.98 -4.16
C ILE A 236 -26.88 8.36 -4.62
N ASP A 237 -27.62 7.37 -5.10
CA ASP A 237 -29.00 7.52 -5.52
C ASP A 237 -29.89 8.09 -4.42
N GLY A 238 -30.87 8.89 -4.82
CA GLY A 238 -31.77 9.67 -4.00
C GLY A 238 -32.16 9.05 -2.66
N GLY A 239 -32.01 9.79 -1.62
CA GLY A 239 -32.34 9.51 -0.23
C GLY A 239 -32.17 10.76 0.60
N LYS A 240 -32.60 10.71 1.85
CA LYS A 240 -32.38 11.81 2.79
C LYS A 240 -30.87 11.99 3.04
N PRO A 241 -30.40 13.19 3.35
CA PRO A 241 -28.99 13.46 3.64
C PRO A 241 -28.41 12.53 4.72
N GLU A 242 -29.20 12.20 5.75
CA GLU A 242 -28.81 11.33 6.85
C GLU A 242 -28.52 9.89 6.36
N ASP A 243 -29.35 9.36 5.47
CA ASP A 243 -29.19 8.02 4.91
C ASP A 243 -27.93 7.95 4.01
N ARG A 244 -27.61 9.05 3.33
CA ARG A 244 -26.39 9.17 2.52
C ARG A 244 -25.13 9.15 3.36
N ILE A 245 -25.11 9.91 4.47
CA ILE A 245 -23.99 9.95 5.41
C ILE A 245 -23.74 8.55 5.98
N GLN A 246 -24.79 7.89 6.47
CA GLN A 246 -24.69 6.54 7.02
C GLN A 246 -24.18 5.54 5.98
N LYS A 247 -24.60 5.65 4.74
CA LYS A 247 -24.13 4.81 3.64
C LYS A 247 -22.65 5.07 3.31
N ILE A 248 -22.21 6.32 3.29
CA ILE A 248 -20.80 6.70 3.10
C ILE A 248 -19.94 6.12 4.22
N GLU A 249 -20.33 6.28 5.47
CA GLU A 249 -19.62 5.72 6.62
C GLU A 249 -19.54 4.18 6.57
N SER A 250 -20.59 3.51 6.09
CA SER A 250 -20.59 2.05 5.93
C SER A 250 -19.62 1.55 4.84
N MET A 251 -19.24 2.43 3.90
CA MET A 251 -18.31 2.12 2.83
C MET A 251 -16.84 2.39 3.21
N ARG A 252 -16.62 3.10 4.32
CA ARG A 252 -15.28 3.35 4.84
C ARG A 252 -14.75 2.08 5.47
N GLY A 253 -13.58 1.68 5.07
CA GLY A 253 -12.88 0.54 5.64
C GLY A 253 -11.43 0.87 5.95
N LEU A 254 -10.86 0.17 6.92
CA LEU A 254 -9.47 0.35 7.30
C LEU A 254 -8.56 -0.51 6.43
N THR A 255 -7.40 0.03 6.08
CA THR A 255 -6.36 -0.68 5.32
C THR A 255 -5.14 -0.96 6.16
N LEU A 256 -4.98 -0.19 7.24
CA LEU A 256 -3.93 -0.34 8.21
C LEU A 256 -4.46 -0.01 9.60
N LEU A 257 -4.35 -0.96 10.51
CA LEU A 257 -4.73 -0.77 11.91
C LEU A 257 -3.74 -1.45 12.86
N GLN A 258 -3.69 -0.96 14.09
CA GLN A 258 -2.90 -1.56 15.15
C GLN A 258 -3.82 -1.97 16.31
N ILE A 259 -3.61 -3.20 16.80
CA ILE A 259 -4.33 -3.76 17.94
C ILE A 259 -3.34 -3.89 19.10
N LYS A 260 -3.66 -3.29 20.24
CA LYS A 260 -2.93 -3.44 21.48
C LYS A 260 -3.71 -4.37 22.39
N ASP A 261 -3.16 -5.57 22.65
CA ASP A 261 -3.74 -6.52 23.59
C ASP A 261 -2.65 -7.00 24.55
N GLY A 262 -2.78 -6.69 25.82
CA GLY A 262 -1.76 -6.90 26.84
C GLY A 262 -0.54 -5.97 26.65
N LYS A 263 0.67 -6.57 26.64
CA LYS A 263 1.95 -5.83 26.56
C LYS A 263 2.46 -5.63 25.13
N GLY A 264 1.92 -6.35 24.17
CA GLY A 264 2.39 -6.36 22.78
C GLY A 264 1.42 -5.68 21.83
N THR A 265 1.78 -5.71 20.55
CA THR A 265 1.00 -5.09 19.48
C THR A 265 0.88 -6.02 18.27
N ALA A 266 -0.27 -6.00 17.62
CA ALA A 266 -0.45 -6.56 16.29
C ALA A 266 -0.80 -5.43 15.32
N THR A 267 -0.11 -5.36 14.21
CA THR A 267 -0.44 -4.45 13.10
C THR A 267 -1.00 -5.28 11.96
N VAL A 268 -2.12 -4.86 11.39
CA VAL A 268 -2.76 -5.53 10.25
C VAL A 268 -2.77 -4.57 9.09
N SER A 269 -2.11 -4.97 8.01
CA SER A 269 -2.05 -4.24 6.74
C SER A 269 -2.67 -5.08 5.62
N THR A 270 -3.53 -4.44 4.86
CA THR A 270 -4.08 -4.97 3.61
C THR A 270 -3.61 -4.18 2.39
N LEU A 271 -2.66 -3.28 2.58
CA LEU A 271 -2.04 -2.48 1.52
C LEU A 271 -1.28 -3.36 0.53
N CYS A 272 -1.23 -2.95 -0.74
CA CYS A 272 -0.53 -3.67 -1.81
C CYS A 272 1.00 -3.44 -1.74
N THR A 273 1.62 -3.86 -0.63
CA THR A 273 3.05 -3.64 -0.36
C THR A 273 4.00 -4.60 -1.07
N GLU A 274 3.48 -5.64 -1.72
CA GLU A 274 4.25 -6.60 -2.51
C GLU A 274 4.89 -6.00 -3.77
N LYS A 275 4.53 -4.75 -4.11
CA LYS A 275 5.05 -4.02 -5.28
C LYS A 275 6.23 -3.09 -4.95
N ALA A 276 6.89 -3.29 -3.84
CA ALA A 276 8.02 -2.45 -3.43
C ALA A 276 9.19 -2.41 -4.44
N ASP A 277 9.32 -3.40 -5.31
CA ASP A 277 10.30 -3.44 -6.40
C ASP A 277 9.99 -2.47 -7.54
N THR A 278 8.73 -2.08 -7.70
CA THR A 278 8.26 -1.19 -8.77
C THR A 278 7.60 0.08 -8.25
N ASP A 279 7.18 0.10 -6.99
CA ASP A 279 6.55 1.25 -6.35
C ASP A 279 7.38 1.71 -5.13
N PRO A 280 8.03 2.89 -5.22
CA PRO A 280 8.84 3.40 -4.11
C PRO A 280 8.03 3.64 -2.82
N ILE A 281 6.75 3.94 -2.91
CA ILE A 281 5.91 4.18 -1.74
C ILE A 281 5.60 2.86 -1.01
N ALA A 282 5.41 1.77 -1.76
CA ALA A 282 5.23 0.44 -1.18
C ALA A 282 6.47 -0.03 -0.39
N GLY A 283 7.66 0.41 -0.81
CA GLY A 283 8.92 0.10 -0.15
C GLY A 283 9.17 0.92 1.12
N LYS A 284 8.71 2.18 1.12
CA LYS A 284 8.87 3.10 2.25
C LYS A 284 7.98 2.75 3.43
#